data_a76b4d2d9879c9adadab9998cb2b3522
#
_entry.id   a76b4d2d9879c9adadab9998cb2b3522
#
_cell.length_a   1.000
_cell.length_b   1.000
_cell.length_c   1.000
_cell.angle_alpha   90.00
_cell.angle_beta   90.00
_cell.angle_gamma   90.00
#
_symmetry.space_group_name_H-M   'P 1'
#
loop_
_entity.id
_entity.type
_entity.pdbx_description
1 polymer ?
#
loop_
_entity_poly.entity_id
_entity_poly.type
_entity_poly.pdbx_seq_one_letter_code
_entity_poly.pdbx_strand_id
1 'polypeptide(L)'
;PAAQEIRVDGERLPSPKRVVYMLNKPVGVVTTNYDPSGRPRVVDLLPADRRLFAIGRLDRSSEGLILVTNDGDLANRLAHPRYGVEKTYLVQVAGVPTQETLDTLRRGMHLSDGRVQAKRVVLRSSHKESAVLEMVLDEGRNREVRRMLAACGHKVHQLKRVSIGPLSLGQLLPGQHRPLTWAEIRSLETAAVASEGSHSEAPPRPPRGRSTGRPQGTRQGN
;
A
#
# COMPACT_ATOMS: atom_id res chain seq x y z
N PRO A 1 -13.59 22.00 1.47
CA PRO A 1 -12.98 23.32 1.51
C PRO A 1 -13.39 24.04 0.24
N ALA A 2 -13.93 25.26 0.39
CA ALA A 2 -14.24 26.12 -0.70
C ALA A 2 -13.00 26.28 -1.59
N ALA A 3 -13.16 26.16 -2.90
CA ALA A 3 -12.08 26.35 -3.84
C ALA A 3 -11.46 27.74 -3.59
N GLN A 4 -10.22 27.76 -3.06
CA GLN A 4 -9.49 29.00 -2.93
C GLN A 4 -9.19 29.52 -4.32
N GLU A 5 -9.73 30.70 -4.63
CA GLU A 5 -9.46 31.38 -5.88
C GLU A 5 -8.04 31.95 -5.81
N ILE A 6 -7.12 31.40 -6.60
CA ILE A 6 -5.75 31.91 -6.71
C ILE A 6 -5.71 32.86 -7.89
N ARG A 7 -5.23 34.11 -7.66
CA ARG A 7 -5.00 35.12 -8.70
C ARG A 7 -3.51 35.45 -8.77
N VAL A 8 -3.00 35.59 -9.97
CA VAL A 8 -1.66 36.10 -10.25
C VAL A 8 -1.84 37.30 -11.18
N ASP A 9 -1.30 38.43 -10.80
CA ASP A 9 -1.42 39.72 -11.52
C ASP A 9 -2.89 40.11 -11.83
N GLY A 10 -3.82 39.73 -10.91
CA GLY A 10 -5.25 40.00 -11.06
C GLY A 10 -6.02 38.97 -11.89
N GLU A 11 -5.35 38.09 -12.62
CA GLU A 11 -5.97 37.01 -13.38
C GLU A 11 -6.20 35.76 -12.54
N ARG A 12 -7.40 35.16 -12.67
CA ARG A 12 -7.76 33.93 -11.98
C ARG A 12 -7.03 32.74 -12.62
N LEU A 13 -6.21 32.04 -11.85
CA LEU A 13 -5.65 30.78 -12.29
C LEU A 13 -6.76 29.71 -12.34
N PRO A 14 -6.93 29.00 -13.46
CA PRO A 14 -7.87 27.91 -13.54
C PRO A 14 -7.44 26.80 -12.60
N SER A 15 -8.37 26.30 -11.78
CA SER A 15 -8.11 25.10 -10.97
C SER A 15 -7.75 23.93 -11.88
N PRO A 16 -6.61 23.25 -11.65
CA PRO A 16 -6.22 22.12 -12.48
C PRO A 16 -7.30 21.04 -12.44
N LYS A 17 -7.75 20.59 -13.61
CA LYS A 17 -8.74 19.50 -13.69
C LYS A 17 -8.20 18.27 -12.96
N ARG A 18 -8.96 17.77 -11.98
CA ARG A 18 -8.67 16.54 -11.26
C ARG A 18 -8.58 15.36 -12.23
N VAL A 19 -7.51 14.59 -12.16
CA VAL A 19 -7.32 13.36 -12.93
C VAL A 19 -6.78 12.25 -12.05
N VAL A 20 -7.23 11.04 -12.32
CA VAL A 20 -6.72 9.81 -11.70
C VAL A 20 -6.49 8.80 -12.81
N TYR A 21 -5.28 8.29 -12.90
CA TYR A 21 -4.92 7.22 -13.83
C TYR A 21 -4.75 5.91 -13.08
N MET A 22 -5.25 4.83 -13.66
CA MET A 22 -4.84 3.47 -13.37
C MET A 22 -3.70 3.13 -14.31
N LEU A 23 -2.60 2.63 -13.75
CA LEU A 23 -1.45 2.14 -14.50
C LEU A 23 -1.17 0.69 -14.07
N ASN A 24 -0.94 -0.19 -15.04
CA ASN A 24 -0.33 -1.50 -14.78
C ASN A 24 1.20 -1.32 -14.78
N LYS A 25 1.76 -1.07 -13.60
CA LYS A 25 3.20 -0.85 -13.44
C LYS A 25 3.98 -2.11 -13.83
N PRO A 26 4.91 -2.06 -14.78
CA PRO A 26 5.78 -3.19 -15.09
C PRO A 26 6.90 -3.34 -14.04
N VAL A 27 7.54 -4.50 -14.01
CA VAL A 27 8.78 -4.72 -13.27
C VAL A 27 9.88 -3.80 -13.84
N GLY A 28 10.81 -3.38 -12.98
CA GLY A 28 11.92 -2.49 -13.38
C GLY A 28 11.67 -1.00 -13.16
N VAL A 29 10.41 -0.57 -13.18
CA VAL A 29 9.99 0.83 -12.98
C VAL A 29 9.88 1.13 -11.48
N VAL A 30 10.37 2.32 -11.07
CA VAL A 30 10.33 2.78 -9.67
C VAL A 30 9.13 3.68 -9.41
N THR A 31 8.61 3.61 -8.19
CA THR A 31 7.49 4.46 -7.73
C THR A 31 8.05 5.68 -6.98
N THR A 32 8.50 6.68 -7.71
CA THR A 32 9.00 7.96 -7.19
C THR A 32 8.78 9.05 -8.22
N ASN A 33 8.71 10.29 -7.77
CA ASN A 33 8.66 11.45 -8.65
C ASN A 33 10.06 11.96 -9.04
N TYR A 34 11.07 11.59 -8.26
CA TYR A 34 12.47 11.91 -8.53
C TYR A 34 13.35 10.68 -8.28
N ASP A 35 14.22 10.37 -9.20
CA ASP A 35 15.19 9.28 -9.09
C ASP A 35 16.58 9.75 -9.52
N PRO A 36 17.53 9.90 -8.59
CA PRO A 36 18.88 10.36 -8.92
C PRO A 36 19.68 9.35 -9.78
N SER A 37 19.23 8.09 -9.83
CA SER A 37 19.86 7.05 -10.64
C SER A 37 19.34 6.98 -12.08
N GLY A 38 18.43 7.87 -12.49
CA GLY A 38 17.88 7.92 -13.85
C GLY A 38 17.04 6.69 -14.24
N ARG A 39 16.53 5.90 -13.27
CA ARG A 39 15.70 4.73 -13.55
C ARG A 39 14.32 5.16 -14.04
N PRO A 40 13.67 4.39 -14.94
CA PRO A 40 12.30 4.66 -15.36
C PRO A 40 11.36 4.77 -14.17
N ARG A 41 10.52 5.82 -14.14
CA ARG A 41 9.57 6.10 -13.06
C ARG A 41 8.13 5.87 -13.53
N VAL A 42 7.22 5.60 -12.60
CA VAL A 42 5.79 5.44 -12.93
C VAL A 42 5.20 6.67 -13.63
N VAL A 43 5.67 7.87 -13.27
CA VAL A 43 5.20 9.12 -13.89
C VAL A 43 5.64 9.27 -15.34
N ASP A 44 6.74 8.64 -15.74
CA ASP A 44 7.27 8.67 -17.12
C ASP A 44 6.41 7.85 -18.09
N LEU A 45 5.53 6.99 -17.58
CA LEU A 45 4.57 6.17 -18.36
C LEU A 45 3.21 6.85 -18.56
N LEU A 46 3.09 8.12 -18.18
CA LEU A 46 1.84 8.87 -18.18
C LEU A 46 1.99 10.17 -18.98
N PRO A 47 0.89 10.83 -19.40
CA PRO A 47 0.97 12.14 -20.05
C PRO A 47 1.71 13.16 -19.18
N ALA A 48 2.69 13.87 -19.77
CA ALA A 48 3.56 14.82 -19.07
C ALA A 48 2.98 16.25 -19.00
N ASP A 49 1.70 16.45 -19.36
CA ASP A 49 1.03 17.74 -19.44
C ASP A 49 0.73 18.38 -18.07
N ARG A 50 0.97 17.66 -16.99
CA ARG A 50 0.69 18.10 -15.63
C ARG A 50 1.53 17.39 -14.58
N ARG A 51 1.62 17.97 -13.38
CA ARG A 51 2.29 17.33 -12.25
C ARG A 51 1.43 16.18 -11.71
N LEU A 52 1.95 14.97 -11.80
CA LEU A 52 1.34 13.75 -11.29
C LEU A 52 2.22 13.10 -10.22
N PHE A 53 1.58 12.34 -9.31
CA PHE A 53 2.28 11.54 -8.32
C PHE A 53 1.51 10.24 -8.03
N ALA A 54 2.26 9.20 -7.64
CA ALA A 54 1.68 7.89 -7.37
C ALA A 54 0.95 7.85 -6.02
N ILE A 55 -0.16 7.12 -5.95
CA ILE A 55 -0.89 6.80 -4.72
C ILE A 55 -0.30 5.53 -4.12
N GLY A 56 0.45 5.68 -3.04
CA GLY A 56 1.20 4.58 -2.44
C GLY A 56 2.36 4.12 -3.34
N ARG A 57 2.89 2.94 -3.03
CA ARG A 57 4.10 2.43 -3.70
C ARG A 57 3.96 0.97 -4.09
N LEU A 58 4.69 0.60 -5.14
CA LEU A 58 5.08 -0.77 -5.49
C LEU A 58 6.60 -0.79 -5.65
N ASP A 59 7.24 -1.83 -5.14
CA ASP A 59 8.69 -2.01 -5.30
C ASP A 59 9.07 -2.12 -6.79
N ARG A 60 10.33 -1.86 -7.12
CA ARG A 60 10.86 -2.03 -8.46
C ARG A 60 10.64 -3.45 -9.01
N SER A 61 10.76 -4.46 -8.16
CA SER A 61 10.56 -5.88 -8.50
C SER A 61 9.12 -6.36 -8.42
N SER A 62 8.16 -5.46 -8.15
CA SER A 62 6.73 -5.76 -8.09
C SER A 62 6.03 -5.10 -9.26
N GLU A 63 4.89 -5.66 -9.67
CA GLU A 63 4.11 -5.19 -10.80
C GLU A 63 2.63 -5.02 -10.45
N GLY A 64 1.84 -4.53 -11.40
CA GLY A 64 0.40 -4.47 -11.30
C GLY A 64 -0.16 -3.08 -11.03
N LEU A 65 -1.37 -3.05 -10.50
CA LEU A 65 -2.18 -1.84 -10.34
C LEU A 65 -1.51 -0.83 -9.42
N ILE A 66 -1.25 0.36 -9.96
CA ILE A 66 -0.92 1.55 -9.21
C ILE A 66 -1.79 2.71 -9.70
N LEU A 67 -2.21 3.57 -8.79
CA LEU A 67 -2.95 4.78 -9.11
C LEU A 67 -1.99 5.97 -9.13
N VAL A 68 -2.22 6.89 -10.05
CA VAL A 68 -1.43 8.13 -10.18
C VAL A 68 -2.38 9.30 -10.39
N THR A 69 -2.18 10.41 -9.66
CA THR A 69 -3.12 11.53 -9.65
C THR A 69 -2.41 12.88 -9.44
N ASN A 70 -3.15 13.96 -9.65
CA ASN A 70 -2.79 15.31 -9.20
C ASN A 70 -3.59 15.75 -7.96
N ASP A 71 -4.39 14.86 -7.36
CA ASP A 71 -5.22 15.11 -6.17
C ASP A 71 -4.55 14.54 -4.92
N GLY A 72 -4.01 15.43 -4.06
CA GLY A 72 -3.33 15.07 -2.83
C GLY A 72 -4.24 14.48 -1.76
N ASP A 73 -5.48 14.97 -1.66
CA ASP A 73 -6.45 14.51 -0.67
C ASP A 73 -6.88 13.07 -0.95
N LEU A 74 -7.20 12.78 -2.21
CA LEU A 74 -7.50 11.41 -2.63
C LEU A 74 -6.29 10.49 -2.41
N ALA A 75 -5.09 10.94 -2.78
CA ALA A 75 -3.87 10.16 -2.59
C ALA A 75 -3.64 9.80 -1.13
N ASN A 76 -3.83 10.76 -0.22
CA ASN A 76 -3.70 10.51 1.21
C ASN A 76 -4.73 9.49 1.71
N ARG A 77 -6.00 9.62 1.34
CA ARG A 77 -7.07 8.69 1.75
C ARG A 77 -6.83 7.26 1.27
N LEU A 78 -6.34 7.07 0.07
CA LEU A 78 -6.11 5.73 -0.49
C LEU A 78 -4.79 5.10 -0.05
N ALA A 79 -3.77 5.90 0.30
CA ALA A 79 -2.45 5.42 0.68
C ALA A 79 -2.28 5.21 2.18
N HIS A 80 -2.92 6.05 3.02
CA HIS A 80 -2.67 6.04 4.46
C HIS A 80 -3.35 4.85 5.15
N PRO A 81 -2.62 4.09 6.00
CA PRO A 81 -3.13 2.86 6.64
C PRO A 81 -4.41 3.05 7.45
N ARG A 82 -4.62 4.24 8.06
CA ARG A 82 -5.82 4.51 8.87
C ARG A 82 -7.14 4.32 8.12
N TYR A 83 -7.12 4.46 6.79
CA TYR A 83 -8.31 4.29 5.98
C TYR A 83 -8.54 2.84 5.54
N GLY A 84 -7.64 1.92 5.84
CA GLY A 84 -7.81 0.49 5.65
C GLY A 84 -8.20 0.01 4.26
N VAL A 85 -7.91 0.80 3.21
CA VAL A 85 -8.26 0.42 1.83
C VAL A 85 -7.52 -0.85 1.44
N GLU A 86 -8.28 -1.91 1.21
CA GLU A 86 -7.74 -3.23 0.89
C GLU A 86 -7.00 -3.25 -0.46
N LYS A 87 -5.91 -4.01 -0.51
CA LYS A 87 -5.11 -4.26 -1.71
C LYS A 87 -4.99 -5.77 -1.89
N THR A 88 -5.36 -6.27 -3.06
CA THR A 88 -5.25 -7.69 -3.39
C THR A 88 -4.02 -7.94 -4.24
N TYR A 89 -3.27 -8.95 -3.86
CA TYR A 89 -2.06 -9.37 -4.54
C TYR A 89 -2.15 -10.82 -5.00
N LEU A 90 -1.66 -11.09 -6.21
CA LEU A 90 -1.28 -12.42 -6.65
C LEU A 90 0.22 -12.59 -6.42
N VAL A 91 0.59 -13.66 -5.71
CA VAL A 91 1.95 -13.87 -5.24
C VAL A 91 2.40 -15.26 -5.64
N GLN A 92 3.39 -15.35 -6.52
CA GLN A 92 4.06 -16.61 -6.83
C GLN A 92 5.21 -16.84 -5.84
N VAL A 93 5.22 -17.99 -5.20
CA VAL A 93 6.19 -18.35 -4.15
C VAL A 93 6.92 -19.65 -4.48
N ALA A 94 8.13 -19.82 -3.94
CA ALA A 94 8.83 -21.08 -3.89
C ALA A 94 8.17 -22.01 -2.85
N GLY A 95 8.07 -23.28 -3.18
CA GLY A 95 7.41 -24.29 -2.36
C GLY A 95 5.87 -24.13 -2.37
N VAL A 96 5.21 -25.08 -1.71
CA VAL A 96 3.75 -25.07 -1.53
C VAL A 96 3.46 -24.81 -0.06
N PRO A 97 2.89 -23.64 0.31
CA PRO A 97 2.56 -23.33 1.70
C PRO A 97 1.54 -24.34 2.25
N THR A 98 1.79 -24.81 3.48
CA THR A 98 0.89 -25.69 4.22
C THR A 98 -0.32 -24.90 4.73
N GLN A 99 -1.39 -25.60 5.14
CA GLN A 99 -2.54 -24.95 5.77
C GLN A 99 -2.13 -24.16 7.03
N GLU A 100 -1.20 -24.68 7.81
CA GLU A 100 -0.66 -23.98 8.99
C GLU A 100 0.04 -22.67 8.62
N THR A 101 0.81 -22.65 7.52
CA THR A 101 1.41 -21.42 6.98
C THR A 101 0.33 -20.42 6.60
N LEU A 102 -0.71 -20.84 5.88
CA LEU A 102 -1.82 -19.95 5.48
C LEU A 102 -2.54 -19.38 6.71
N ASP A 103 -2.75 -20.19 7.74
CA ASP A 103 -3.39 -19.75 8.98
C ASP A 103 -2.49 -18.80 9.79
N THR A 104 -1.17 -19.02 9.78
CA THR A 104 -0.21 -18.09 10.40
C THR A 104 -0.24 -16.72 9.72
N LEU A 105 -0.29 -16.66 8.40
CA LEU A 105 -0.42 -15.41 7.64
C LEU A 105 -1.74 -14.68 7.95
N ARG A 106 -2.84 -15.43 8.19
CA ARG A 106 -4.16 -14.87 8.55
C ARG A 106 -4.24 -14.43 10.00
N ARG A 107 -3.65 -15.19 10.95
CA ARG A 107 -3.61 -14.80 12.38
C ARG A 107 -2.69 -13.62 12.63
N GLY A 108 -1.73 -13.41 11.73
CA GLY A 108 -0.70 -12.38 11.85
C GLY A 108 0.54 -12.86 12.57
N MET A 109 1.63 -12.13 12.34
CA MET A 109 2.96 -12.41 12.89
C MET A 109 3.66 -11.11 13.26
N HIS A 110 4.72 -11.20 14.07
CA HIS A 110 5.56 -10.06 14.38
C HIS A 110 6.74 -10.00 13.40
N LEU A 111 6.90 -8.87 12.74
CA LEU A 111 8.08 -8.50 11.98
C LEU A 111 8.86 -7.43 12.76
N SER A 112 10.03 -7.04 12.28
CA SER A 112 10.91 -6.06 12.94
C SER A 112 10.26 -4.69 13.20
N ASP A 113 9.25 -4.33 12.43
CA ASP A 113 8.49 -3.06 12.49
C ASP A 113 7.07 -3.21 13.08
N GLY A 114 6.80 -4.35 13.74
CA GLY A 114 5.57 -4.62 14.46
C GLY A 114 4.75 -5.78 13.90
N ARG A 115 3.54 -5.95 14.46
CA ARG A 115 2.61 -6.99 14.03
C ARG A 115 2.05 -6.67 12.65
N VAL A 116 2.02 -7.68 11.79
CA VAL A 116 1.42 -7.64 10.44
C VAL A 116 0.45 -8.81 10.29
N GLN A 117 -0.56 -8.63 9.45
CA GLN A 117 -1.62 -9.62 9.25
C GLN A 117 -2.19 -9.49 7.85
N ALA A 118 -2.43 -10.61 7.19
CA ALA A 118 -3.21 -10.63 5.96
C ALA A 118 -4.71 -10.82 6.29
N LYS A 119 -5.57 -9.97 5.79
CA LYS A 119 -7.03 -10.09 5.94
C LYS A 119 -7.56 -11.39 5.32
N ARG A 120 -7.00 -11.78 4.21
CA ARG A 120 -7.33 -13.02 3.50
C ARG A 120 -6.09 -13.59 2.82
N VAL A 121 -5.96 -14.90 2.86
CA VAL A 121 -4.95 -15.65 2.10
C VAL A 121 -5.63 -16.88 1.52
N VAL A 122 -5.49 -17.08 0.21
CA VAL A 122 -6.06 -18.22 -0.51
C VAL A 122 -5.00 -18.82 -1.42
N LEU A 123 -4.82 -20.13 -1.36
CA LEU A 123 -4.02 -20.87 -2.34
C LEU A 123 -4.84 -20.99 -3.64
N ARG A 124 -4.40 -20.34 -4.70
CA ARG A 124 -5.07 -20.35 -6.01
C ARG A 124 -4.66 -21.53 -6.89
N SER A 125 -3.38 -21.83 -6.87
CA SER A 125 -2.83 -22.99 -7.58
C SER A 125 -1.50 -23.41 -6.97
N SER A 126 -1.12 -24.67 -7.18
CA SER A 126 0.19 -25.18 -6.84
C SER A 126 0.70 -26.09 -7.95
N HIS A 127 1.99 -26.07 -8.21
CA HIS A 127 2.64 -26.94 -9.19
C HIS A 127 4.06 -27.26 -8.72
N LYS A 128 4.33 -28.54 -8.45
CA LYS A 128 5.62 -29.05 -7.97
C LYS A 128 6.14 -28.21 -6.76
N GLU A 129 7.18 -27.41 -6.98
CA GLU A 129 7.88 -26.61 -5.97
C GLU A 129 7.49 -25.14 -5.99
N SER A 130 6.30 -24.80 -6.49
CA SER A 130 5.80 -23.44 -6.51
C SER A 130 4.30 -23.36 -6.28
N ALA A 131 3.84 -22.22 -5.77
CA ALA A 131 2.41 -21.96 -5.58
C ALA A 131 2.08 -20.51 -5.91
N VAL A 132 0.81 -20.28 -6.26
CA VAL A 132 0.24 -18.93 -6.39
C VAL A 132 -0.76 -18.72 -5.28
N LEU A 133 -0.51 -17.69 -4.49
CA LEU A 133 -1.39 -17.21 -3.43
C LEU A 133 -2.12 -15.94 -3.87
N GLU A 134 -3.37 -15.80 -3.45
CA GLU A 134 -4.04 -14.51 -3.40
C GLU A 134 -4.00 -14.01 -1.96
N MET A 135 -3.48 -12.81 -1.75
CA MET A 135 -3.37 -12.18 -0.44
C MET A 135 -4.05 -10.81 -0.44
N VAL A 136 -4.88 -10.56 0.57
CA VAL A 136 -5.53 -9.25 0.80
C VAL A 136 -4.95 -8.62 2.05
N LEU A 137 -4.47 -7.38 1.92
CA LEU A 137 -3.92 -6.57 3.01
C LEU A 137 -4.58 -5.18 2.99
N ASP A 138 -4.81 -4.58 4.15
CA ASP A 138 -5.31 -3.21 4.32
C ASP A 138 -4.21 -2.21 4.68
N GLU A 139 -3.07 -2.69 5.14
CA GLU A 139 -1.86 -1.91 5.33
C GLU A 139 -1.01 -1.88 4.03
N GLY A 140 0.20 -1.37 4.11
CA GLY A 140 1.13 -1.29 2.97
C GLY A 140 2.53 -0.98 3.47
N ARG A 141 2.99 -1.71 4.50
CA ARG A 141 4.35 -1.54 5.04
C ARG A 141 5.40 -1.91 4.01
N ASN A 142 6.60 -1.41 4.19
CA ASN A 142 7.69 -1.68 3.27
C ASN A 142 7.88 -3.19 3.09
N ARG A 143 7.74 -3.66 1.83
CA ARG A 143 7.91 -5.06 1.41
C ARG A 143 7.15 -6.09 2.26
N GLU A 144 5.99 -5.71 2.78
CA GLU A 144 5.22 -6.46 3.78
C GLU A 144 4.94 -7.90 3.35
N VAL A 145 4.30 -8.10 2.19
CA VAL A 145 4.01 -9.44 1.64
C VAL A 145 5.27 -10.30 1.53
N ARG A 146 6.37 -9.73 1.03
CA ARG A 146 7.64 -10.45 0.84
C ARG A 146 8.26 -10.85 2.17
N ARG A 147 8.18 -9.99 3.20
CA ARG A 147 8.69 -10.27 4.54
C ARG A 147 7.85 -11.30 5.27
N MET A 148 6.53 -11.22 5.18
CA MET A 148 5.60 -12.20 5.77
C MET A 148 5.90 -13.61 5.23
N LEU A 149 5.97 -13.76 3.91
CA LEU A 149 6.22 -15.04 3.27
C LEU A 149 7.65 -15.55 3.53
N ALA A 150 8.64 -14.67 3.54
CA ALA A 150 10.02 -15.06 3.90
C ALA A 150 10.13 -15.57 5.34
N ALA A 151 9.39 -14.98 6.30
CA ALA A 151 9.32 -15.44 7.68
C ALA A 151 8.69 -16.85 7.81
N CYS A 152 7.86 -17.24 6.84
CA CYS A 152 7.30 -18.58 6.71
C CYS A 152 8.14 -19.53 5.83
N GLY A 153 9.35 -19.14 5.41
CA GLY A 153 10.23 -19.95 4.57
C GLY A 153 9.92 -19.93 3.07
N HIS A 154 9.02 -19.08 2.60
CA HIS A 154 8.62 -19.01 1.20
C HIS A 154 9.19 -17.77 0.50
N LYS A 155 10.12 -17.97 -0.45
CA LYS A 155 10.67 -16.90 -1.29
C LYS A 155 9.62 -16.45 -2.33
N VAL A 156 9.37 -15.14 -2.41
CA VAL A 156 8.47 -14.56 -3.42
C VAL A 156 9.21 -14.37 -4.74
N HIS A 157 8.77 -15.08 -5.78
CA HIS A 157 9.26 -14.94 -7.15
C HIS A 157 8.60 -13.76 -7.85
N GLN A 158 7.25 -13.74 -7.87
CA GLN A 158 6.49 -12.68 -8.52
C GLN A 158 5.45 -12.11 -7.55
N LEU A 159 5.26 -10.79 -7.59
CA LEU A 159 4.27 -10.08 -6.79
C LEU A 159 3.55 -9.08 -7.69
N LYS A 160 2.25 -9.33 -7.90
CA LYS A 160 1.39 -8.49 -8.73
C LYS A 160 0.20 -7.98 -7.93
N ARG A 161 0.05 -6.65 -7.80
CA ARG A 161 -1.16 -6.08 -7.22
C ARG A 161 -2.27 -6.05 -8.27
N VAL A 162 -3.38 -6.72 -8.00
CA VAL A 162 -4.49 -6.89 -8.95
C VAL A 162 -5.70 -6.04 -8.61
N SER A 163 -5.83 -5.56 -7.35
CA SER A 163 -6.88 -4.61 -6.99
C SER A 163 -6.47 -3.62 -5.90
N ILE A 164 -7.17 -2.49 -5.84
CA ILE A 164 -7.16 -1.50 -4.76
C ILE A 164 -8.62 -1.17 -4.46
N GLY A 165 -9.10 -1.53 -3.26
CA GLY A 165 -10.51 -1.44 -2.91
C GLY A 165 -11.38 -2.11 -3.96
N PRO A 166 -12.44 -1.45 -4.46
CA PRO A 166 -13.33 -2.01 -5.46
C PRO A 166 -12.74 -2.03 -6.88
N LEU A 167 -11.58 -1.39 -7.09
CA LEU A 167 -10.99 -1.22 -8.41
C LEU A 167 -10.10 -2.40 -8.77
N SER A 168 -10.41 -3.08 -9.87
CA SER A 168 -9.62 -4.20 -10.41
C SER A 168 -8.76 -3.75 -11.60
N LEU A 169 -7.58 -4.36 -11.72
CA LEU A 169 -6.65 -4.15 -12.85
C LEU A 169 -7.28 -4.57 -14.20
N GLY A 170 -8.10 -5.62 -14.20
CA GLY A 170 -8.72 -6.14 -15.41
C GLY A 170 -7.71 -6.60 -16.45
N GLN A 171 -7.96 -6.25 -17.72
CA GLN A 171 -7.16 -6.65 -18.89
C GLN A 171 -6.08 -5.62 -19.26
N LEU A 172 -5.83 -4.63 -18.41
CA LEU A 172 -4.81 -3.62 -18.69
C LEU A 172 -3.41 -4.27 -18.76
N LEU A 173 -2.74 -4.17 -19.90
CA LEU A 173 -1.43 -4.79 -20.11
C LEU A 173 -0.30 -4.04 -19.35
N PRO A 174 0.82 -4.71 -19.03
CA PRO A 174 1.97 -4.05 -18.38
C PRO A 174 2.44 -2.83 -19.15
N GLY A 175 2.67 -1.71 -18.44
CA GLY A 175 3.02 -0.41 -19.03
C GLY A 175 1.85 0.41 -19.52
N GLN A 176 0.69 -0.17 -19.73
CA GLN A 176 -0.51 0.56 -20.14
C GLN A 176 -1.17 1.29 -18.98
N HIS A 177 -1.80 2.41 -19.30
CA HIS A 177 -2.60 3.21 -18.37
C HIS A 177 -3.93 3.62 -18.99
N ARG A 178 -4.89 3.98 -18.15
CA ARG A 178 -6.13 4.65 -18.54
C ARG A 178 -6.60 5.63 -17.48
N PRO A 179 -7.32 6.68 -17.83
CA PRO A 179 -8.00 7.51 -16.84
C PRO A 179 -9.10 6.70 -16.15
N LEU A 180 -9.37 7.02 -14.88
CA LEU A 180 -10.54 6.50 -14.17
C LEU A 180 -11.78 7.33 -14.51
N THR A 181 -12.92 6.66 -14.56
CA THR A 181 -14.23 7.29 -14.62
C THR A 181 -14.60 7.93 -13.28
N TRP A 182 -15.55 8.88 -13.28
CA TRP A 182 -16.08 9.45 -12.04
C TRP A 182 -16.71 8.42 -11.11
N ALA A 183 -17.36 7.40 -11.66
CA ALA A 183 -17.94 6.30 -10.88
C ALA A 183 -16.86 5.51 -10.14
N GLU A 184 -15.74 5.19 -10.80
CA GLU A 184 -14.59 4.50 -10.19
C GLU A 184 -13.94 5.35 -9.10
N ILE A 185 -13.77 6.66 -9.32
CA ILE A 185 -13.21 7.58 -8.32
C ILE A 185 -14.13 7.63 -7.09
N ARG A 186 -15.43 7.77 -7.27
CA ARG A 186 -16.40 7.76 -6.15
C ARG A 186 -16.38 6.44 -5.38
N SER A 187 -16.31 5.31 -6.07
CA SER A 187 -16.26 4.00 -5.40
C SER A 187 -15.00 3.85 -4.53
N LEU A 188 -13.86 4.38 -4.97
CA LEU A 188 -12.63 4.43 -4.16
C LEU A 188 -12.78 5.36 -2.94
N GLU A 189 -13.38 6.53 -3.10
CA GLU A 189 -13.65 7.45 -2.00
C GLU A 189 -14.58 6.83 -0.95
N THR A 190 -15.65 6.17 -1.39
CA THR A 190 -16.58 5.45 -0.51
C THR A 190 -15.88 4.31 0.25
N ALA A 191 -15.03 3.53 -0.42
CA ALA A 191 -14.26 2.47 0.22
C ALA A 191 -13.31 3.00 1.30
N ALA A 192 -12.67 4.15 1.08
CA ALA A 192 -11.79 4.77 2.06
C ALA A 192 -12.57 5.23 3.33
N VAL A 193 -13.76 5.80 3.15
CA VAL A 193 -14.61 6.25 4.28
C VAL A 193 -15.17 5.05 5.06
N ALA A 194 -15.64 4.01 4.38
CA ALA A 194 -16.19 2.81 5.04
C ALA A 194 -15.16 2.09 5.91
N SER A 195 -13.91 2.08 5.48
CA SER A 195 -12.82 1.43 6.22
C SER A 195 -12.33 2.25 7.42
N GLU A 196 -12.48 3.58 7.41
CA GLU A 196 -12.10 4.44 8.55
C GLU A 196 -12.92 4.10 9.81
N GLY A 197 -14.21 3.78 9.66
CA GLY A 197 -15.09 3.39 10.77
C GLY A 197 -14.71 2.06 11.44
N SER A 198 -14.11 1.14 10.72
CA SER A 198 -13.73 -0.18 11.25
C SER A 198 -12.39 -0.20 11.99
N HIS A 199 -11.54 0.80 11.83
CA HIS A 199 -10.22 0.91 12.48
C HIS A 199 -10.23 1.76 13.77
N SER A 200 -11.34 2.48 14.08
CA SER A 200 -11.46 3.34 15.26
C SER A 200 -11.70 2.59 16.57
N GLU A 201 -11.96 1.27 16.53
CA GLU A 201 -12.25 0.43 17.70
C GLU A 201 -11.01 -0.30 18.29
N ALA A 202 -9.80 0.16 18.06
CA ALA A 202 -8.64 -0.38 18.77
C ALA A 202 -8.65 0.11 20.23
N PRO A 203 -8.57 -0.79 21.24
CA PRO A 203 -8.61 -0.38 22.65
C PRO A 203 -7.40 0.53 22.98
N PRO A 204 -7.58 1.53 23.87
CA PRO A 204 -6.53 2.45 24.26
C PRO A 204 -5.34 1.69 24.85
N ARG A 205 -4.12 2.05 24.42
CA ARG A 205 -2.89 1.49 24.98
C ARG A 205 -2.86 1.74 26.50
N PRO A 206 -2.56 0.71 27.32
CA PRO A 206 -2.41 0.92 28.75
C PRO A 206 -1.29 1.95 29.02
N PRO A 207 -1.46 2.81 30.05
CA PRO A 207 -0.48 3.84 30.39
C PRO A 207 0.85 3.18 30.74
N ARG A 208 1.96 3.69 30.17
CA ARG A 208 3.30 3.28 30.54
C ARG A 208 3.51 3.52 32.02
N GLY A 209 3.67 2.46 32.79
CA GLY A 209 3.98 2.52 34.21
C GLY A 209 5.20 3.39 34.46
N ARG A 210 5.07 4.39 35.32
CA ARG A 210 6.18 5.16 35.85
C ARG A 210 7.09 4.21 36.62
N SER A 211 8.33 4.07 36.22
CA SER A 211 9.36 3.41 37.01
C SER A 211 9.58 4.23 38.27
N THR A 212 9.13 3.71 39.40
CA THR A 212 9.43 4.25 40.73
C THR A 212 10.89 4.03 41.03
N GLY A 213 11.47 5.07 41.58
CA GLY A 213 12.90 5.29 41.77
C GLY A 213 13.63 4.20 42.60
N ARG A 214 14.88 4.10 42.27
CA ARG A 214 15.94 3.35 42.94
C ARG A 214 16.20 3.95 44.34
N PRO A 215 16.24 3.18 45.45
CA PRO A 215 16.64 3.71 46.73
C PRO A 215 18.17 3.97 46.75
N GLN A 216 18.53 5.15 47.26
CA GLN A 216 19.92 5.52 47.53
C GLN A 216 20.47 4.71 48.73
N GLY A 217 21.49 3.94 48.50
CA GLY A 217 22.25 3.28 49.56
C GLY A 217 23.09 4.27 50.31
N THR A 218 22.86 4.39 51.64
CA THR A 218 23.69 5.06 52.63
C THR A 218 25.03 4.39 52.76
N ARG A 219 26.13 5.14 52.47
CA ARG A 219 27.48 4.80 52.94
C ARG A 219 27.60 5.20 54.38
N GLN A 220 27.82 4.24 55.28
CA GLN A 220 28.47 4.44 56.57
C GLN A 220 29.96 4.09 56.46
N GLY A 221 30.79 5.00 56.93
CA GLY A 221 32.22 4.80 57.01
C GLY A 221 32.64 4.02 58.26
N ASN A 222 33.77 3.38 58.13
CA ASN A 222 34.80 3.32 59.18
C ASN A 222 36.12 3.00 58.47
#